data_f40e95de74ecd4e57e85a79837aeeb54
#
_entry.id   f40e95de74ecd4e57e85a79837aeeb54
#
_cell.length_a   1.000
_cell.length_b   1.000
_cell.length_c   1.000
_cell.angle_alpha   90.00
_cell.angle_beta   90.00
_cell.angle_gamma   90.00
#
_symmetry.space_group_name_H-M   'P 1'
#
loop_
_entity.id
_entity.type
_entity.pdbx_description
1 polymer ?
#
loop_
_entity_poly.entity_id
_entity_poly.type
_entity_poly.pdbx_seq_one_letter_code
_entity_poly.pdbx_strand_id
1 'polypeptide(L)'
;MFFKANDQWICRKCLDFGKLPAGTLPKKPKLQHTTWKGKPTLEFELMDFQKEASAQALNALKSGKNVLVYAAAGAGKTEISLESICWYLARGKKVCFAISRRQVVIEIAQRLAKNFPELKVIAVCEGMTKITDADLIVCTTHQLYRYPFCFDLLILDELDAFPYAGNPVLEAIADQSCIGQKMLLSATPDAKALRAIENHEMEMVNLFKRPHQKPLCVPQVITCSKLRMVLKIIRKCKKHIRNDKQVLLFVPRIADTRWMKWVLKPFFKVDVIHSKSTNKDEIMARFHGRKSMVLICTTLLERGITVPSVQVIVYRADHLVFTTASLIQIFGRAGRSFKDPFGEGTAYIQSPSKALNECVRQIQHMNNVSGVHKN
;
A
#
# COMPACT_ATOMS: atom_id res chain seq x y z
N MET A 1 18.57 9.14 -24.39
CA MET A 1 17.41 8.34 -23.94
C MET A 1 17.24 7.07 -24.79
N PHE A 2 17.69 7.07 -26.03
CA PHE A 2 17.68 5.93 -26.94
C PHE A 2 19.09 5.42 -27.20
N PHE A 3 19.22 4.16 -27.62
CA PHE A 3 20.45 3.58 -28.15
C PHE A 3 20.13 2.74 -29.39
N LYS A 4 21.09 2.63 -30.30
CA LYS A 4 20.94 1.86 -31.54
C LYS A 4 21.39 0.42 -31.30
N ALA A 5 20.56 -0.56 -31.61
CA ALA A 5 20.88 -1.97 -31.62
C ALA A 5 20.18 -2.62 -32.82
N ASN A 6 20.92 -3.43 -33.60
CA ASN A 6 20.41 -4.12 -34.81
C ASN A 6 19.64 -3.17 -35.75
N ASP A 7 20.23 -2.00 -36.03
CA ASP A 7 19.65 -0.91 -36.84
C ASP A 7 18.33 -0.29 -36.34
N GLN A 8 17.91 -0.61 -35.13
CA GLN A 8 16.72 -0.05 -34.53
C GLN A 8 17.07 0.83 -33.31
N TRP A 9 16.33 1.92 -33.13
CA TRP A 9 16.42 2.76 -31.96
C TRP A 9 15.59 2.14 -30.82
N ILE A 10 16.22 1.83 -29.70
CA ILE A 10 15.57 1.22 -28.53
C ILE A 10 15.52 2.22 -27.38
N CYS A 11 14.38 2.34 -26.73
CA CYS A 11 14.20 3.18 -25.56
C CYS A 11 14.84 2.55 -24.31
N ARG A 12 15.82 3.23 -23.70
CA ARG A 12 16.47 2.76 -22.45
C ARG A 12 15.52 2.67 -21.27
N LYS A 13 14.50 3.54 -21.21
CA LYS A 13 13.49 3.55 -20.13
C LYS A 13 12.51 2.38 -20.23
N CYS A 14 12.36 1.78 -21.42
CA CYS A 14 11.45 0.68 -21.67
C CYS A 14 12.12 -0.70 -21.62
N LEU A 15 13.42 -0.77 -21.28
CA LEU A 15 14.17 -2.04 -21.27
C LEU A 15 13.56 -3.10 -20.33
N ASP A 16 12.97 -2.67 -19.21
CA ASP A 16 12.29 -3.57 -18.28
C ASP A 16 11.04 -4.24 -18.88
N PHE A 17 10.49 -3.68 -19.97
CA PHE A 17 9.33 -4.20 -20.69
C PHE A 17 9.72 -4.96 -21.98
N GLY A 18 11.01 -5.10 -22.25
CA GLY A 18 11.59 -5.70 -23.45
C GLY A 18 12.31 -4.67 -24.32
N LYS A 19 13.09 -5.18 -25.31
CA LYS A 19 13.77 -4.34 -26.29
C LYS A 19 12.79 -3.84 -27.35
N LEU A 20 11.95 -2.86 -26.97
CA LEU A 20 10.95 -2.31 -27.88
C LEU A 20 11.59 -1.25 -28.78
N PRO A 21 11.51 -1.41 -30.13
CA PRO A 21 11.93 -0.38 -31.07
C PRO A 21 11.14 0.92 -30.88
N ALA A 22 11.79 2.05 -31.07
CA ALA A 22 11.10 3.34 -31.07
C ALA A 22 10.06 3.37 -32.17
N GLY A 23 8.85 3.87 -31.84
CA GLY A 23 7.72 3.89 -32.77
C GLY A 23 6.87 2.62 -32.79
N THR A 24 7.22 1.57 -32.00
CA THR A 24 6.33 0.42 -31.84
C THR A 24 4.99 0.83 -31.25
N LEU A 25 3.92 0.64 -32.00
CA LEU A 25 2.57 0.90 -31.51
C LEU A 25 2.07 -0.27 -30.66
N PRO A 26 1.45 0.01 -29.50
CA PRO A 26 0.87 -1.03 -28.67
C PRO A 26 -0.35 -1.65 -29.37
N LYS A 27 -0.45 -2.98 -29.31
CA LYS A 27 -1.60 -3.72 -29.84
C LYS A 27 -2.54 -4.06 -28.70
N LYS A 28 -3.82 -3.69 -28.84
CA LYS A 28 -4.86 -4.04 -27.88
C LYS A 28 -5.08 -5.56 -27.90
N PRO A 29 -4.91 -6.28 -26.77
CA PRO A 29 -5.24 -7.70 -26.71
C PRO A 29 -6.75 -7.88 -26.74
N LYS A 30 -7.19 -9.04 -27.25
CA LYS A 30 -8.59 -9.46 -27.14
C LYS A 30 -8.80 -10.04 -25.74
N LEU A 31 -9.63 -9.39 -24.94
CA LEU A 31 -10.02 -9.86 -23.61
C LEU A 31 -11.49 -10.30 -23.62
N GLN A 32 -11.82 -11.28 -22.79
CA GLN A 32 -13.20 -11.68 -22.56
C GLN A 32 -13.92 -10.63 -21.72
N HIS A 33 -15.17 -10.34 -22.07
CA HIS A 33 -16.05 -9.46 -21.31
C HIS A 33 -17.17 -10.29 -20.69
N THR A 34 -17.28 -10.20 -19.37
CA THR A 34 -18.31 -10.90 -18.59
C THR A 34 -19.28 -9.88 -18.02
N THR A 35 -20.57 -10.10 -18.21
CA THR A 35 -21.62 -9.34 -17.52
C THR A 35 -22.01 -10.07 -16.24
N TRP A 36 -21.81 -9.45 -15.10
CA TRP A 36 -22.14 -10.03 -13.80
C TRP A 36 -22.97 -9.06 -12.96
N LYS A 37 -24.14 -9.50 -12.51
CA LYS A 37 -25.12 -8.70 -11.76
C LYS A 37 -25.29 -9.15 -10.30
N GLY A 38 -24.38 -9.97 -9.79
CA GLY A 38 -24.40 -10.44 -8.42
C GLY A 38 -24.01 -9.36 -7.40
N LYS A 39 -23.97 -9.77 -6.15
CA LYS A 39 -23.46 -8.96 -5.03
C LYS A 39 -22.18 -9.58 -4.48
N PRO A 40 -21.19 -8.77 -4.06
CA PRO A 40 -19.96 -9.31 -3.48
C PRO A 40 -20.26 -9.92 -2.10
N THR A 41 -19.61 -11.02 -1.79
CA THR A 41 -19.60 -11.59 -0.44
C THR A 41 -18.60 -10.83 0.41
N LEU A 42 -19.05 -10.25 1.51
CA LEU A 42 -18.19 -9.54 2.47
C LEU A 42 -18.01 -10.40 3.71
N GLU A 43 -16.79 -10.48 4.23
CA GLU A 43 -16.50 -11.13 5.51
C GLU A 43 -17.12 -10.36 6.68
N PHE A 44 -17.18 -9.01 6.54
CA PHE A 44 -17.82 -8.10 7.50
C PHE A 44 -18.63 -7.04 6.76
N GLU A 45 -19.75 -6.62 7.33
CA GLU A 45 -20.51 -5.48 6.80
C GLU A 45 -19.67 -4.21 6.83
N LEU A 46 -19.82 -3.38 5.79
CA LEU A 46 -19.23 -2.05 5.76
C LEU A 46 -19.88 -1.17 6.83
N MET A 47 -19.06 -0.43 7.54
CA MET A 47 -19.54 0.65 8.42
C MET A 47 -20.20 1.76 7.60
N ASP A 48 -21.10 2.53 8.18
CA ASP A 48 -21.86 3.56 7.45
C ASP A 48 -20.95 4.57 6.75
N PHE A 49 -19.88 5.02 7.39
CA PHE A 49 -18.91 5.91 6.76
C PHE A 49 -18.15 5.26 5.58
N GLN A 50 -18.00 3.93 5.57
CA GLN A 50 -17.44 3.19 4.43
C GLN A 50 -18.46 3.06 3.30
N LYS A 51 -19.74 2.81 3.62
CA LYS A 51 -20.85 2.79 2.64
C LYS A 51 -20.97 4.15 1.97
N GLU A 52 -20.92 5.22 2.75
CA GLU A 52 -20.97 6.59 2.25
C GLU A 52 -19.79 6.88 1.30
N ALA A 53 -18.56 6.56 1.70
CA ALA A 53 -17.36 6.74 0.87
C ALA A 53 -17.43 5.90 -0.42
N SER A 54 -17.95 4.66 -0.35
CA SER A 54 -18.19 3.80 -1.51
C SER A 54 -19.18 4.43 -2.49
N ALA A 55 -20.31 4.93 -1.97
CA ALA A 55 -21.35 5.58 -2.78
C ALA A 55 -20.84 6.88 -3.42
N GLN A 56 -20.10 7.71 -2.68
CA GLN A 56 -19.47 8.93 -3.21
C GLN A 56 -18.51 8.61 -4.37
N ALA A 57 -17.63 7.62 -4.17
CA ALA A 57 -16.68 7.18 -5.19
C ALA A 57 -17.41 6.66 -6.44
N LEU A 58 -18.44 5.83 -6.27
CA LEU A 58 -19.24 5.31 -7.38
C LEU A 58 -19.98 6.43 -8.14
N ASN A 59 -20.53 7.40 -7.44
CA ASN A 59 -21.26 8.51 -8.06
C ASN A 59 -20.33 9.37 -8.91
N ALA A 60 -19.13 9.65 -8.44
CA ALA A 60 -18.11 10.36 -9.21
C ALA A 60 -17.69 9.58 -10.48
N LEU A 61 -17.48 8.27 -10.37
CA LEU A 61 -17.18 7.42 -11.54
C LEU A 61 -18.34 7.37 -12.54
N LYS A 62 -19.60 7.32 -12.06
CA LYS A 62 -20.79 7.38 -12.93
C LYS A 62 -20.92 8.70 -13.67
N SER A 63 -20.45 9.80 -13.09
CA SER A 63 -20.42 11.11 -13.76
C SER A 63 -19.23 11.28 -14.72
N GLY A 64 -18.44 10.23 -14.94
CA GLY A 64 -17.29 10.24 -15.86
C GLY A 64 -16.01 10.81 -15.29
N LYS A 65 -15.97 11.14 -13.98
CA LYS A 65 -14.78 11.67 -13.31
C LYS A 65 -13.88 10.57 -12.75
N ASN A 66 -12.59 10.84 -12.71
CA ASN A 66 -11.66 10.05 -11.92
C ASN A 66 -11.88 10.29 -10.42
N VAL A 67 -11.49 9.34 -9.59
CA VAL A 67 -11.65 9.42 -8.13
C VAL A 67 -10.35 9.20 -7.42
N LEU A 68 -10.01 10.04 -6.47
CA LEU A 68 -8.98 9.81 -5.47
C LEU A 68 -9.65 9.45 -4.13
N VAL A 69 -9.43 8.23 -3.67
CA VAL A 69 -9.76 7.83 -2.30
C VAL A 69 -8.55 8.11 -1.41
N TYR A 70 -8.60 9.23 -0.70
CA TYR A 70 -7.60 9.59 0.30
C TYR A 70 -7.93 8.86 1.60
N ALA A 71 -7.23 7.78 1.87
CA ALA A 71 -7.62 6.85 2.92
C ALA A 71 -6.48 6.50 3.86
N ALA A 72 -6.78 6.49 5.15
CA ALA A 72 -5.85 6.00 6.16
C ALA A 72 -5.48 4.52 5.94
N ALA A 73 -4.28 4.15 6.40
CA ALA A 73 -3.85 2.76 6.36
C ALA A 73 -4.77 1.89 7.25
N GLY A 74 -5.40 0.86 6.65
CA GLY A 74 -6.35 -0.02 7.34
C GLY A 74 -7.78 0.50 7.43
N ALA A 75 -8.16 1.52 6.65
CA ALA A 75 -9.52 2.06 6.61
C ALA A 75 -10.49 1.23 5.75
N GLY A 76 -10.02 0.24 4.99
CA GLY A 76 -10.87 -0.59 4.14
C GLY A 76 -10.95 -0.13 2.68
N LYS A 77 -9.83 0.35 2.11
CA LYS A 77 -9.77 0.84 0.72
C LYS A 77 -10.26 -0.18 -0.31
N THR A 78 -9.90 -1.45 -0.14
CA THR A 78 -10.32 -2.52 -1.05
C THR A 78 -11.83 -2.73 -0.96
N GLU A 79 -12.40 -2.74 0.25
CA GLU A 79 -13.82 -2.99 0.50
C GLU A 79 -14.69 -1.91 -0.15
N ILE A 80 -14.34 -0.64 -0.03
CA ILE A 80 -15.12 0.46 -0.63
C ILE A 80 -15.06 0.48 -2.16
N SER A 81 -14.07 -0.18 -2.77
CA SER A 81 -13.99 -0.29 -4.23
C SER A 81 -14.92 -1.36 -4.83
N LEU A 82 -15.44 -2.29 -4.01
CA LEU A 82 -16.23 -3.43 -4.48
C LEU A 82 -17.53 -3.01 -5.18
N GLU A 83 -18.22 -2.00 -4.69
CA GLU A 83 -19.45 -1.50 -5.30
C GLU A 83 -19.19 -0.93 -6.71
N SER A 84 -18.09 -0.21 -6.87
CA SER A 84 -17.64 0.28 -8.18
C SER A 84 -17.29 -0.86 -9.12
N ILE A 85 -16.57 -1.89 -8.64
CA ILE A 85 -16.28 -3.10 -9.42
C ILE A 85 -17.58 -3.75 -9.90
N CYS A 86 -18.56 -3.96 -9.00
CA CYS A 86 -19.86 -4.53 -9.35
C CYS A 86 -20.60 -3.72 -10.42
N TRP A 87 -20.60 -2.40 -10.28
CA TRP A 87 -21.31 -1.52 -11.21
C TRP A 87 -20.73 -1.61 -12.64
N TYR A 88 -19.40 -1.69 -12.77
CA TYR A 88 -18.74 -1.85 -14.08
C TYR A 88 -18.97 -3.25 -14.63
N LEU A 89 -18.79 -4.30 -13.84
CA LEU A 89 -19.03 -5.69 -14.27
C LEU A 89 -20.48 -5.94 -14.69
N ALA A 90 -21.46 -5.33 -13.99
CA ALA A 90 -22.88 -5.44 -14.37
C ALA A 90 -23.19 -4.86 -15.76
N ARG A 91 -22.29 -4.07 -16.32
CA ARG A 91 -22.37 -3.45 -17.66
C ARG A 91 -21.46 -4.10 -18.69
N GLY A 92 -20.90 -5.26 -18.37
CA GLY A 92 -19.93 -5.96 -19.25
C GLY A 92 -18.62 -5.21 -19.44
N LYS A 93 -18.30 -4.29 -18.51
CA LYS A 93 -17.11 -3.45 -18.55
C LYS A 93 -15.91 -4.16 -17.91
N LYS A 94 -14.71 -3.92 -18.46
CA LYS A 94 -13.48 -4.56 -17.99
C LYS A 94 -12.85 -3.78 -16.83
N VAL A 95 -12.57 -4.50 -15.75
CA VAL A 95 -12.00 -3.91 -14.52
C VAL A 95 -10.63 -4.49 -14.24
N CYS A 96 -9.69 -3.64 -13.82
CA CYS A 96 -8.38 -4.04 -13.33
C CYS A 96 -8.08 -3.39 -11.98
N PHE A 97 -7.49 -4.17 -11.08
CA PHE A 97 -6.92 -3.68 -9.83
C PHE A 97 -5.39 -3.78 -9.91
N ALA A 98 -4.69 -2.66 -9.95
CA ALA A 98 -3.24 -2.62 -10.12
C ALA A 98 -2.54 -2.08 -8.87
N ILE A 99 -1.46 -2.76 -8.47
CA ILE A 99 -0.70 -2.47 -7.25
C ILE A 99 0.79 -2.58 -7.56
N SER A 100 1.64 -1.85 -6.86
CA SER A 100 3.09 -1.85 -7.16
C SER A 100 3.82 -3.15 -6.77
N ARG A 101 3.33 -3.91 -5.78
CA ARG A 101 4.07 -5.03 -5.16
C ARG A 101 3.44 -6.39 -5.44
N ARG A 102 4.25 -7.34 -5.93
CA ARG A 102 3.85 -8.71 -6.25
C ARG A 102 3.07 -9.41 -5.11
N GLN A 103 3.60 -9.35 -3.88
CA GLN A 103 2.98 -10.04 -2.74
C GLN A 103 1.57 -9.49 -2.44
N VAL A 104 1.40 -8.17 -2.55
CA VAL A 104 0.10 -7.51 -2.34
C VAL A 104 -0.89 -7.87 -3.47
N VAL A 105 -0.40 -8.00 -4.71
CA VAL A 105 -1.23 -8.47 -5.85
C VAL A 105 -1.81 -9.85 -5.54
N ILE A 106 -1.00 -10.79 -5.06
CA ILE A 106 -1.45 -12.14 -4.72
C ILE A 106 -2.50 -12.10 -3.59
N GLU A 107 -2.24 -11.33 -2.53
CA GLU A 107 -3.15 -11.18 -1.40
C GLU A 107 -4.50 -10.58 -1.83
N ILE A 108 -4.47 -9.49 -2.60
CA ILE A 108 -5.70 -8.83 -3.08
C ILE A 108 -6.45 -9.73 -4.07
N ALA A 109 -5.77 -10.46 -4.96
CA ALA A 109 -6.42 -11.39 -5.87
C ALA A 109 -7.15 -12.51 -5.11
N GLN A 110 -6.52 -13.08 -4.08
CA GLN A 110 -7.16 -14.08 -3.22
C GLN A 110 -8.36 -13.51 -2.46
N ARG A 111 -8.27 -12.27 -1.98
CA ARG A 111 -9.34 -11.57 -1.28
C ARG A 111 -10.50 -11.27 -2.22
N LEU A 112 -10.25 -10.75 -3.41
CA LEU A 112 -11.28 -10.49 -4.41
C LEU A 112 -11.92 -11.79 -4.92
N ALA A 113 -11.17 -12.89 -5.04
CA ALA A 113 -11.74 -14.19 -5.36
C ALA A 113 -12.72 -14.70 -4.29
N LYS A 114 -12.48 -14.39 -3.01
CA LYS A 114 -13.46 -14.68 -1.93
C LYS A 114 -14.68 -13.76 -1.98
N ASN A 115 -14.47 -12.49 -2.34
CA ASN A 115 -15.58 -11.54 -2.49
C ASN A 115 -16.46 -11.84 -3.73
N PHE A 116 -15.89 -12.42 -4.77
CA PHE A 116 -16.54 -12.73 -6.03
C PHE A 116 -16.39 -14.23 -6.41
N PRO A 117 -17.00 -15.15 -5.63
CA PRO A 117 -16.78 -16.59 -5.82
C PRO A 117 -17.26 -17.12 -7.18
N GLU A 118 -18.19 -16.43 -7.83
CA GLU A 118 -18.73 -16.79 -9.16
C GLU A 118 -17.83 -16.30 -10.31
N LEU A 119 -16.86 -15.42 -10.04
CA LEU A 119 -16.00 -14.81 -11.04
C LEU A 119 -14.61 -15.44 -11.02
N LYS A 120 -14.02 -15.54 -12.20
CA LYS A 120 -12.61 -15.88 -12.33
C LYS A 120 -11.75 -14.63 -12.03
N VAL A 121 -11.09 -14.63 -10.88
CA VAL A 121 -10.15 -13.59 -10.48
C VAL A 121 -8.72 -14.12 -10.63
N ILE A 122 -7.85 -13.37 -11.29
CA ILE A 122 -6.45 -13.78 -11.50
C ILE A 122 -5.47 -12.74 -10.97
N ALA A 123 -4.31 -13.24 -10.53
CA ALA A 123 -3.13 -12.43 -10.24
C ALA A 123 -2.18 -12.45 -11.44
N VAL A 124 -1.78 -11.28 -11.95
CA VAL A 124 -0.80 -11.15 -13.04
C VAL A 124 0.41 -10.39 -12.52
N CYS A 125 1.47 -11.13 -12.20
CA CYS A 125 2.72 -10.60 -11.66
C CYS A 125 3.88 -11.52 -12.03
N GLU A 126 5.10 -11.18 -11.64
CA GLU A 126 6.27 -12.02 -11.88
C GLU A 126 6.04 -13.47 -11.43
N GLY A 127 6.30 -14.43 -12.31
CA GLY A 127 6.05 -15.87 -12.11
C GLY A 127 4.58 -16.29 -12.29
N MET A 128 3.63 -15.37 -12.52
CA MET A 128 2.20 -15.63 -12.70
C MET A 128 1.68 -14.91 -13.95
N THR A 129 2.21 -15.28 -15.14
CA THR A 129 1.90 -14.63 -16.42
C THR A 129 1.43 -15.62 -17.49
N LYS A 130 1.14 -16.88 -17.11
CA LYS A 130 0.62 -17.90 -18.04
C LYS A 130 -0.85 -17.62 -18.42
N ILE A 131 -1.65 -17.16 -17.47
CA ILE A 131 -3.03 -16.74 -17.66
C ILE A 131 -3.09 -15.25 -17.44
N THR A 132 -3.54 -14.50 -18.45
CA THR A 132 -3.55 -13.02 -18.43
C THR A 132 -4.92 -12.44 -18.71
N ASP A 133 -5.96 -13.28 -18.88
CA ASP A 133 -7.35 -12.87 -19.05
C ASP A 133 -8.29 -13.64 -18.13
N ALA A 134 -9.21 -12.92 -17.52
CA ALA A 134 -10.25 -13.40 -16.62
C ALA A 134 -11.31 -12.31 -16.42
N ASP A 135 -12.36 -12.59 -15.64
CA ASP A 135 -13.42 -11.63 -15.35
C ASP A 135 -12.89 -10.40 -14.63
N LEU A 136 -12.04 -10.61 -13.60
CA LEU A 136 -11.37 -9.56 -12.85
C LEU A 136 -9.85 -9.81 -12.81
N ILE A 137 -9.08 -8.81 -13.20
CA ILE A 137 -7.62 -8.87 -13.27
C ILE A 137 -7.02 -8.07 -12.14
N VAL A 138 -6.16 -8.71 -11.34
CA VAL A 138 -5.31 -8.03 -10.34
C VAL A 138 -3.87 -8.14 -10.79
N CYS A 139 -3.18 -7.03 -11.00
CA CYS A 139 -1.84 -7.08 -11.56
C CYS A 139 -0.85 -6.13 -10.88
N THR A 140 0.45 -6.35 -11.11
CA THR A 140 1.41 -5.31 -10.78
C THR A 140 1.34 -4.17 -11.78
N THR A 141 1.63 -2.94 -11.35
CA THR A 141 1.63 -1.76 -12.24
C THR A 141 2.54 -1.96 -13.45
N HIS A 142 3.63 -2.73 -13.32
CA HIS A 142 4.47 -3.12 -14.45
C HIS A 142 3.72 -3.98 -15.48
N GLN A 143 2.82 -4.87 -15.06
CA GLN A 143 2.12 -5.77 -15.98
C GLN A 143 1.03 -5.06 -16.79
N LEU A 144 0.67 -3.83 -16.46
CA LEU A 144 -0.27 -3.01 -17.23
C LEU A 144 0.17 -2.81 -18.69
N TYR A 145 1.48 -2.90 -19.00
CA TYR A 145 1.97 -2.82 -20.38
C TYR A 145 1.37 -3.89 -21.31
N ARG A 146 0.85 -4.99 -20.75
CA ARG A 146 0.17 -6.07 -21.50
C ARG A 146 -1.24 -5.71 -21.95
N TYR A 147 -1.81 -4.64 -21.40
CA TYR A 147 -3.23 -4.30 -21.51
C TYR A 147 -3.50 -2.90 -22.10
N PRO A 148 -2.84 -2.50 -23.19
CA PRO A 148 -3.12 -1.19 -23.77
C PRO A 148 -4.58 -1.10 -24.19
N PHE A 149 -5.26 -0.02 -23.78
CA PHE A 149 -6.65 0.32 -24.11
C PHE A 149 -7.70 -0.73 -23.69
N CYS A 150 -7.50 -1.41 -22.55
CA CYS A 150 -8.33 -2.53 -22.15
C CYS A 150 -9.35 -2.23 -21.05
N PHE A 151 -9.02 -1.35 -20.10
CA PHE A 151 -9.81 -1.23 -18.88
C PHE A 151 -10.75 -0.04 -18.89
N ASP A 152 -12.04 -0.32 -18.61
CA ASP A 152 -13.06 0.70 -18.40
C ASP A 152 -12.98 1.29 -16.98
N LEU A 153 -12.54 0.49 -16.00
CA LEU A 153 -12.17 0.94 -14.66
C LEU A 153 -10.79 0.41 -14.31
N LEU A 154 -9.86 1.32 -14.03
CA LEU A 154 -8.55 0.98 -13.49
C LEU A 154 -8.44 1.48 -12.04
N ILE A 155 -8.40 0.53 -11.10
CA ILE A 155 -8.14 0.82 -9.69
C ILE A 155 -6.64 0.72 -9.45
N LEU A 156 -6.04 1.79 -8.96
CA LEU A 156 -4.60 1.88 -8.67
C LEU A 156 -4.40 2.07 -7.16
N ASP A 157 -3.81 1.08 -6.49
CA ASP A 157 -3.50 1.17 -5.05
C ASP A 157 -2.00 1.36 -4.81
N GLU A 158 -1.69 2.03 -3.72
CA GLU A 158 -0.32 2.32 -3.28
C GLU A 158 0.51 3.13 -4.32
N LEU A 159 -0.08 4.14 -4.94
CA LEU A 159 0.58 5.00 -5.95
C LEU A 159 1.82 5.73 -5.43
N ASP A 160 1.88 5.97 -4.13
CA ASP A 160 2.98 6.58 -3.41
C ASP A 160 4.16 5.62 -3.16
N ALA A 161 4.05 4.36 -3.64
CA ALA A 161 5.08 3.34 -3.48
C ALA A 161 6.04 3.27 -4.69
N PHE A 162 7.33 3.04 -4.38
CA PHE A 162 8.26 2.56 -5.41
C PHE A 162 7.79 1.18 -5.95
N PRO A 163 7.87 0.91 -7.24
CA PRO A 163 8.51 1.69 -8.30
C PRO A 163 7.58 2.65 -9.06
N TYR A 164 6.29 2.75 -8.70
CA TYR A 164 5.31 3.58 -9.41
C TYR A 164 5.53 5.08 -9.15
N ALA A 165 5.69 5.44 -7.88
CA ALA A 165 5.84 6.83 -7.47
C ALA A 165 7.01 7.53 -8.19
N GLY A 166 6.69 8.60 -8.94
CA GLY A 166 7.66 9.38 -9.69
C GLY A 166 8.26 8.67 -10.92
N ASN A 167 7.62 7.60 -11.39
CA ASN A 167 8.03 6.89 -12.61
C ASN A 167 7.10 7.23 -13.79
N PRO A 168 7.51 8.17 -14.67
CA PRO A 168 6.65 8.63 -15.76
C PRO A 168 6.34 7.54 -16.79
N VAL A 169 7.17 6.48 -16.87
CA VAL A 169 6.90 5.36 -17.78
C VAL A 169 5.74 4.51 -17.25
N LEU A 170 5.74 4.19 -15.96
CA LEU A 170 4.63 3.43 -15.35
C LEU A 170 3.33 4.23 -15.32
N GLU A 171 3.42 5.55 -15.09
CA GLU A 171 2.26 6.43 -15.20
C GLU A 171 1.68 6.41 -16.62
N ALA A 172 2.53 6.57 -17.66
CA ALA A 172 2.09 6.53 -19.06
C ALA A 172 1.49 5.16 -19.44
N ILE A 173 2.05 4.05 -18.94
CA ILE A 173 1.50 2.71 -19.15
C ILE A 173 0.12 2.57 -18.49
N ALA A 174 -0.05 3.07 -17.26
CA ALA A 174 -1.33 3.06 -16.58
C ALA A 174 -2.36 3.94 -17.31
N ASP A 175 -1.95 5.11 -17.79
CA ASP A 175 -2.79 6.00 -18.59
C ASP A 175 -3.24 5.31 -19.88
N GLN A 176 -2.33 4.64 -20.57
CA GLN A 176 -2.61 3.95 -21.84
C GLN A 176 -3.49 2.70 -21.66
N SER A 177 -3.41 2.03 -20.50
CA SER A 177 -4.18 0.81 -20.25
C SER A 177 -5.66 1.09 -19.95
N CYS A 178 -6.01 2.31 -19.53
CA CYS A 178 -7.34 2.72 -19.12
C CYS A 178 -8.02 3.57 -20.21
N ILE A 179 -9.18 3.14 -20.68
CA ILE A 179 -10.04 3.85 -21.64
C ILE A 179 -11.23 4.56 -20.98
N GLY A 180 -11.49 4.24 -19.71
CA GLY A 180 -12.57 4.83 -18.92
C GLY A 180 -12.03 5.63 -17.74
N GLN A 181 -12.51 5.34 -16.54
CA GLN A 181 -12.17 6.08 -15.33
C GLN A 181 -11.12 5.36 -14.49
N LYS A 182 -10.39 6.15 -13.69
CA LYS A 182 -9.43 5.67 -12.70
C LYS A 182 -9.94 5.92 -11.29
N MET A 183 -9.77 4.92 -10.42
CA MET A 183 -9.91 5.04 -8.98
C MET A 183 -8.53 4.92 -8.34
N LEU A 184 -8.03 6.00 -7.78
CA LEU A 184 -6.74 6.08 -7.13
C LEU A 184 -6.91 5.88 -5.63
N LEU A 185 -6.21 4.91 -5.03
CA LEU A 185 -6.25 4.63 -3.60
C LEU A 185 -4.91 5.01 -2.99
N SER A 186 -4.87 6.02 -2.13
CA SER A 186 -3.61 6.48 -1.52
C SER A 186 -3.81 6.96 -0.07
N ALA A 187 -2.79 6.77 0.75
CA ALA A 187 -2.70 7.39 2.07
C ALA A 187 -1.97 8.74 2.03
N THR A 188 -1.37 9.08 0.90
CA THR A 188 -0.61 10.30 0.67
C THR A 188 -0.79 10.76 -0.76
N PRO A 189 -1.79 11.63 -1.04
CA PRO A 189 -2.00 12.20 -2.36
C PRO A 189 -0.75 12.92 -2.87
N ASP A 190 -0.43 12.74 -4.14
CA ASP A 190 0.64 13.48 -4.80
C ASP A 190 0.16 14.83 -5.34
N ALA A 191 1.11 15.68 -5.74
CA ALA A 191 0.80 17.02 -6.26
C ALA A 191 0.01 16.98 -7.58
N LYS A 192 0.15 15.90 -8.38
CA LYS A 192 -0.59 15.73 -9.65
C LYS A 192 -2.06 15.47 -9.38
N ALA A 193 -2.35 14.56 -8.44
CA ALA A 193 -3.73 14.25 -8.04
C ALA A 193 -4.41 15.46 -7.40
N LEU A 194 -3.69 16.22 -6.54
CA LEU A 194 -4.24 17.43 -5.93
C LEU A 194 -4.60 18.50 -6.98
N ARG A 195 -3.73 18.73 -7.98
CA ARG A 195 -4.03 19.64 -9.08
C ARG A 195 -5.23 19.18 -9.91
N ALA A 196 -5.36 17.88 -10.18
CA ALA A 196 -6.52 17.36 -10.91
C ALA A 196 -7.83 17.55 -10.13
N ILE A 197 -7.77 17.52 -8.79
CA ILE A 197 -8.92 17.84 -7.94
C ILE A 197 -9.25 19.34 -8.00
N GLU A 198 -8.24 20.22 -7.90
CA GLU A 198 -8.40 21.66 -8.03
C GLU A 198 -9.02 22.04 -9.38
N ASN A 199 -8.65 21.35 -10.46
CA ASN A 199 -9.18 21.53 -11.80
C ASN A 199 -10.55 20.85 -12.04
N HIS A 200 -11.17 20.23 -11.04
CA HIS A 200 -12.42 19.46 -11.16
C HIS A 200 -12.38 18.26 -12.12
N GLU A 201 -11.19 17.79 -12.50
CA GLU A 201 -10.96 16.60 -13.33
C GLU A 201 -11.06 15.30 -12.51
N MET A 202 -10.93 15.40 -11.18
CA MET A 202 -10.95 14.30 -10.24
C MET A 202 -11.71 14.68 -8.98
N GLU A 203 -12.52 13.75 -8.46
CA GLU A 203 -13.19 13.91 -7.16
C GLU A 203 -12.36 13.28 -6.05
N MET A 204 -12.35 13.90 -4.86
CA MET A 204 -11.68 13.37 -3.69
C MET A 204 -12.69 12.81 -2.69
N VAL A 205 -12.48 11.57 -2.28
CA VAL A 205 -13.25 10.90 -1.22
C VAL A 205 -12.35 10.63 -0.03
N ASN A 206 -12.70 11.13 1.14
CA ASN A 206 -11.93 10.97 2.36
C ASN A 206 -12.38 9.75 3.17
N LEU A 207 -11.43 8.86 3.51
CA LEU A 207 -11.70 7.67 4.32
C LEU A 207 -10.65 7.54 5.44
N PHE A 208 -10.75 8.33 6.49
CA PHE A 208 -9.74 8.39 7.55
C PHE A 208 -10.07 7.53 8.78
N LYS A 209 -11.34 7.12 8.96
CA LYS A 209 -11.75 6.22 10.03
C LYS A 209 -11.39 4.78 9.72
N ARG A 210 -10.85 4.08 10.71
CA ARG A 210 -10.73 2.62 10.67
C ARG A 210 -12.04 1.97 11.15
N PRO A 211 -12.33 0.71 10.77
CA PRO A 211 -13.58 0.05 11.21
C PRO A 211 -13.82 0.04 12.73
N HIS A 212 -12.78 -0.05 13.55
CA HIS A 212 -12.87 0.03 15.01
C HIS A 212 -13.04 1.46 15.56
N GLN A 213 -13.07 2.49 14.73
CA GLN A 213 -13.31 3.90 15.05
C GLN A 213 -12.37 4.52 16.11
N LYS A 214 -11.16 3.96 16.31
CA LYS A 214 -10.15 4.54 17.19
C LYS A 214 -9.13 5.36 16.38
N PRO A 215 -8.48 6.37 17.01
CA PRO A 215 -7.57 7.27 16.30
C PRO A 215 -6.36 6.54 15.71
N LEU A 216 -5.85 7.09 14.62
CA LEU A 216 -4.58 6.66 14.05
C LEU A 216 -3.45 6.95 15.01
N CYS A 217 -2.44 6.10 14.99
CA CYS A 217 -1.28 6.23 15.86
C CYS A 217 -0.43 7.46 15.46
N VAL A 218 -0.51 8.52 16.23
CA VAL A 218 0.44 9.66 16.14
C VAL A 218 1.72 9.26 16.85
N PRO A 219 2.88 9.24 16.16
CA PRO A 219 4.12 8.80 16.79
C PRO A 219 4.65 9.79 17.82
N GLN A 220 5.17 9.26 18.93
CA GLN A 220 5.97 10.03 19.87
C GLN A 220 7.35 10.28 19.27
N VAL A 221 7.75 11.52 19.08
CA VAL A 221 9.08 11.89 18.56
C VAL A 221 10.04 12.10 19.72
N ILE A 222 11.20 11.44 19.68
CA ILE A 222 12.23 11.51 20.73
C ILE A 222 13.57 11.84 20.10
N THR A 223 14.09 13.04 20.40
CA THR A 223 15.43 13.45 19.97
C THR A 223 16.48 13.02 20.99
N CYS A 224 17.49 12.27 20.56
CA CYS A 224 18.61 11.89 21.41
C CYS A 224 19.79 11.31 20.60
N SER A 225 20.97 11.18 21.25
CA SER A 225 22.16 10.57 20.64
C SER A 225 21.96 9.08 20.34
N LYS A 226 22.73 8.52 19.42
CA LYS A 226 22.62 7.11 18.98
C LYS A 226 22.66 6.12 20.15
N LEU A 227 23.58 6.31 21.10
CA LEU A 227 23.69 5.41 22.26
C LEU A 227 22.44 5.48 23.13
N ARG A 228 21.93 6.68 23.42
CA ARG A 228 20.70 6.88 24.19
C ARG A 228 19.48 6.31 23.46
N MET A 229 19.43 6.36 22.11
CA MET A 229 18.37 5.71 21.33
C MET A 229 18.31 4.22 21.62
N VAL A 230 19.44 3.53 21.54
CA VAL A 230 19.52 2.08 21.77
C VAL A 230 19.01 1.70 23.16
N LEU A 231 19.46 2.41 24.20
CA LEU A 231 19.00 2.18 25.57
C LEU A 231 17.50 2.42 25.72
N LYS A 232 16.97 3.49 25.10
CA LYS A 232 15.52 3.78 25.11
C LYS A 232 14.73 2.75 24.33
N ILE A 233 15.25 2.24 23.18
CA ILE A 233 14.62 1.16 22.41
C ILE A 233 14.53 -0.11 23.26
N ILE A 234 15.59 -0.51 23.93
CA ILE A 234 15.58 -1.69 24.82
C ILE A 234 14.51 -1.52 25.91
N ARG A 235 14.47 -0.36 26.57
CA ARG A 235 13.47 -0.09 27.63
C ARG A 235 12.05 -0.10 27.07
N LYS A 236 11.82 0.47 25.88
CA LYS A 236 10.52 0.51 25.23
C LYS A 236 10.07 -0.89 24.79
N CYS A 237 10.97 -1.70 24.20
CA CYS A 237 10.70 -3.09 23.89
C CYS A 237 10.34 -3.91 25.14
N LYS A 238 11.11 -3.75 26.25
CA LYS A 238 10.77 -4.40 27.53
C LYS A 238 9.38 -4.03 28.01
N LYS A 239 9.00 -2.73 27.96
CA LYS A 239 7.65 -2.28 28.33
C LYS A 239 6.57 -2.97 27.48
N HIS A 240 6.72 -2.98 26.16
CA HIS A 240 5.73 -3.57 25.25
C HIS A 240 5.61 -5.07 25.44
N ILE A 241 6.73 -5.79 25.56
CA ILE A 241 6.74 -7.25 25.70
C ILE A 241 6.15 -7.68 27.07
N ARG A 242 6.39 -6.92 28.14
CA ARG A 242 5.72 -7.17 29.45
C ARG A 242 4.21 -7.04 29.35
N ASN A 243 3.71 -6.19 28.47
CA ASN A 243 2.28 -6.00 28.20
C ASN A 243 1.78 -6.95 27.08
N ASP A 244 2.50 -8.03 26.82
CA ASP A 244 2.19 -9.03 25.79
C ASP A 244 2.04 -8.44 24.36
N LYS A 245 2.77 -7.37 24.03
CA LYS A 245 2.78 -6.74 22.71
C LYS A 245 4.04 -7.07 21.93
N GLN A 246 3.87 -7.39 20.64
CA GLN A 246 5.01 -7.54 19.72
C GLN A 246 5.46 -6.17 19.20
N VAL A 247 6.73 -6.10 18.80
CA VAL A 247 7.33 -4.85 18.31
C VAL A 247 7.85 -5.01 16.89
N LEU A 248 7.44 -4.10 15.99
CA LEU A 248 8.08 -3.86 14.71
C LEU A 248 9.10 -2.74 14.88
N LEU A 249 10.39 -3.07 14.73
CA LEU A 249 11.48 -2.12 14.80
C LEU A 249 12.02 -1.81 13.40
N PHE A 250 11.68 -0.64 12.88
CA PHE A 250 12.17 -0.18 11.59
C PHE A 250 13.54 0.47 11.71
N VAL A 251 14.44 0.08 10.82
CA VAL A 251 15.80 0.64 10.73
C VAL A 251 16.09 1.08 9.28
N PRO A 252 16.93 2.11 9.07
CA PRO A 252 17.11 2.69 7.73
C PRO A 252 17.86 1.79 6.75
N ARG A 253 18.84 0.98 7.19
CA ARG A 253 19.72 0.20 6.33
C ARG A 253 19.73 -1.28 6.70
N ILE A 254 20.05 -2.13 5.73
CA ILE A 254 20.25 -3.57 5.98
C ILE A 254 21.37 -3.81 7.00
N ALA A 255 22.45 -3.03 6.96
CA ALA A 255 23.52 -3.13 7.94
C ALA A 255 23.02 -2.85 9.37
N ASP A 256 22.09 -1.91 9.52
CA ASP A 256 21.50 -1.57 10.83
C ASP A 256 20.68 -2.73 11.40
N THR A 257 20.13 -3.62 10.56
CA THR A 257 19.39 -4.80 11.05
C THR A 257 20.30 -5.79 11.77
N ARG A 258 21.54 -5.97 11.27
CA ARG A 258 22.48 -6.96 11.81
C ARG A 258 22.98 -6.56 13.20
N TRP A 259 23.49 -5.33 13.33
CA TRP A 259 24.01 -4.89 14.61
C TRP A 259 22.88 -4.70 15.65
N MET A 260 21.70 -4.21 15.25
CA MET A 260 20.55 -4.07 16.13
C MET A 260 20.08 -5.45 16.65
N LYS A 261 20.08 -6.48 15.78
CA LYS A 261 19.85 -7.87 16.21
C LYS A 261 20.86 -8.30 17.27
N TRP A 262 22.13 -8.04 17.04
CA TRP A 262 23.19 -8.38 17.99
C TRP A 262 22.96 -7.72 19.34
N VAL A 263 22.61 -6.44 19.37
CA VAL A 263 22.31 -5.69 20.59
C VAL A 263 21.05 -6.18 21.32
N LEU A 264 19.99 -6.54 20.59
CA LEU A 264 18.70 -6.89 21.20
C LEU A 264 18.57 -8.39 21.54
N LYS A 265 19.32 -9.27 20.86
CA LYS A 265 19.28 -10.74 21.07
C LYS A 265 19.49 -11.18 22.53
N PRO A 266 20.35 -10.56 23.36
CA PRO A 266 20.48 -10.94 24.76
C PRO A 266 19.21 -10.70 25.60
N PHE A 267 18.31 -9.83 25.16
CA PHE A 267 17.14 -9.41 25.94
C PHE A 267 15.83 -9.98 25.40
N PHE A 268 15.76 -10.31 24.09
CA PHE A 268 14.51 -10.64 23.41
C PHE A 268 14.70 -11.76 22.37
N LYS A 269 13.61 -12.47 22.06
CA LYS A 269 13.51 -13.29 20.85
C LYS A 269 13.33 -12.40 19.63
N VAL A 270 14.39 -12.25 18.82
CA VAL A 270 14.49 -11.29 17.72
C VAL A 270 14.62 -11.97 16.39
N ASP A 271 13.79 -11.61 15.44
CA ASP A 271 13.96 -11.94 14.04
C ASP A 271 14.29 -10.68 13.20
N VAL A 272 14.84 -10.92 12.02
CA VAL A 272 15.23 -9.85 11.07
C VAL A 272 14.69 -10.17 9.69
N ILE A 273 14.11 -9.15 9.02
CA ILE A 273 13.64 -9.26 7.65
C ILE A 273 14.02 -8.02 6.84
N HIS A 274 14.54 -8.25 5.63
CA HIS A 274 14.90 -7.19 4.67
C HIS A 274 14.80 -7.72 3.24
N SER A 275 15.03 -6.87 2.23
CA SER A 275 14.88 -7.24 0.80
C SER A 275 15.71 -8.46 0.39
N LYS A 276 16.89 -8.64 0.97
CA LYS A 276 17.82 -9.76 0.69
C LYS A 276 17.57 -11.01 1.55
N SER A 277 16.54 -11.03 2.42
CA SER A 277 16.18 -12.22 3.20
C SER A 277 15.59 -13.29 2.29
N THR A 278 16.06 -14.54 2.41
CA THR A 278 15.59 -15.69 1.62
C THR A 278 14.33 -16.32 2.20
N ASN A 279 14.26 -16.44 3.52
CA ASN A 279 13.19 -17.15 4.24
C ASN A 279 12.14 -16.19 4.81
N LYS A 280 11.59 -15.29 3.97
CA LYS A 280 10.66 -14.24 4.43
C LYS A 280 9.39 -14.82 5.03
N ASP A 281 8.80 -15.83 4.38
CA ASP A 281 7.55 -16.43 4.82
C ASP A 281 7.71 -17.19 6.15
N GLU A 282 8.83 -17.88 6.34
CA GLU A 282 9.14 -18.56 7.62
C GLU A 282 9.36 -17.56 8.77
N ILE A 283 10.08 -16.45 8.50
CA ILE A 283 10.29 -15.39 9.49
C ILE A 283 8.95 -14.78 9.90
N MET A 284 8.09 -14.51 8.92
CA MET A 284 6.76 -13.98 9.16
C MET A 284 5.88 -14.98 9.95
N ALA A 285 5.90 -16.26 9.60
CA ALA A 285 5.16 -17.30 10.32
C ALA A 285 5.62 -17.40 11.79
N ARG A 286 6.94 -17.31 12.07
CA ARG A 286 7.46 -17.26 13.44
C ARG A 286 7.00 -16.01 14.19
N PHE A 287 6.97 -14.86 13.53
CA PHE A 287 6.50 -13.63 14.16
C PHE A 287 5.00 -13.67 14.41
N HIS A 288 4.18 -14.10 13.46
CA HIS A 288 2.74 -14.30 13.65
C HIS A 288 2.43 -15.33 14.76
N GLY A 289 3.20 -16.42 14.80
CA GLY A 289 3.10 -17.44 15.84
C GLY A 289 3.72 -17.04 17.18
N ARG A 290 4.11 -15.76 17.36
CA ARG A 290 4.70 -15.21 18.59
C ARG A 290 5.97 -15.92 19.07
N LYS A 291 6.64 -16.65 18.18
CA LYS A 291 7.95 -17.28 18.45
C LYS A 291 9.08 -16.23 18.52
N SER A 292 8.87 -15.06 17.93
CA SER A 292 9.69 -13.86 18.12
C SER A 292 8.82 -12.68 18.55
N MET A 293 9.35 -11.83 19.43
CA MET A 293 8.65 -10.69 20.02
C MET A 293 9.07 -9.36 19.41
N VAL A 294 10.26 -9.32 18.82
CA VAL A 294 10.77 -8.14 18.09
C VAL A 294 11.14 -8.56 16.69
N LEU A 295 10.54 -7.90 15.70
CA LEU A 295 10.92 -8.06 14.30
C LEU A 295 11.62 -6.79 13.82
N ILE A 296 12.92 -6.91 13.53
CA ILE A 296 13.70 -5.81 12.96
C ILE A 296 13.56 -5.83 11.45
N CYS A 297 13.19 -4.71 10.86
CA CYS A 297 12.94 -4.63 9.42
C CYS A 297 13.40 -3.30 8.84
N THR A 298 13.65 -3.30 7.54
CA THR A 298 13.76 -2.08 6.74
C THR A 298 12.39 -1.68 6.20
N THR A 299 12.30 -0.64 5.37
CA THR A 299 11.06 -0.19 4.71
C THR A 299 10.35 -1.29 3.89
N LEU A 300 10.95 -2.48 3.73
CA LEU A 300 10.31 -3.62 3.08
C LEU A 300 8.92 -3.93 3.68
N LEU A 301 8.78 -3.85 5.01
CA LEU A 301 7.55 -4.18 5.73
C LEU A 301 6.63 -2.99 5.98
N GLU A 302 6.88 -1.85 5.36
CA GLU A 302 5.93 -0.72 5.46
C GLU A 302 4.56 -1.03 4.83
N ARG A 303 4.48 -2.04 3.95
CA ARG A 303 3.28 -2.45 3.20
C ARG A 303 3.15 -3.98 3.12
N GLY A 304 1.94 -4.47 2.80
CA GLY A 304 1.69 -5.88 2.47
C GLY A 304 1.72 -6.86 3.66
N ILE A 305 1.67 -6.40 4.92
CA ILE A 305 1.65 -7.30 6.09
C ILE A 305 0.70 -6.75 7.15
N THR A 306 -0.17 -7.58 7.63
CA THR A 306 -1.04 -7.27 8.78
C THR A 306 -0.62 -8.14 9.95
N VAL A 307 -0.10 -7.54 11.01
CA VAL A 307 0.19 -8.22 12.28
C VAL A 307 -0.68 -7.59 13.36
N PRO A 308 -1.52 -8.37 14.04
CA PRO A 308 -2.35 -7.86 15.12
C PRO A 308 -1.51 -7.36 16.29
N SER A 309 -1.99 -6.31 16.97
CA SER A 309 -1.44 -5.85 18.26
C SER A 309 0.05 -5.48 18.29
N VAL A 310 0.61 -5.04 17.15
CA VAL A 310 2.01 -4.61 17.12
C VAL A 310 2.19 -3.17 17.54
N GLN A 311 3.33 -2.92 18.19
CA GLN A 311 3.82 -1.59 18.51
C GLN A 311 4.96 -1.23 17.54
N VAL A 312 5.05 0.03 17.15
CA VAL A 312 5.97 0.46 16.11
C VAL A 312 7.07 1.34 16.69
N ILE A 313 8.30 0.99 16.40
CA ILE A 313 9.48 1.81 16.73
C ILE A 313 10.26 2.07 15.45
N VAL A 314 10.64 3.31 15.21
CA VAL A 314 11.50 3.71 14.09
C VAL A 314 12.81 4.25 14.67
N TYR A 315 13.90 3.56 14.37
CA TYR A 315 15.26 3.99 14.70
C TYR A 315 15.76 4.93 13.62
N ARG A 316 16.25 6.11 14.01
CA ARG A 316 16.72 7.16 13.10
C ARG A 316 15.67 7.51 12.03
N ALA A 317 14.50 7.87 12.49
CA ALA A 317 13.42 8.33 11.62
C ALA A 317 13.76 9.62 10.83
N ASP A 318 14.86 10.28 11.16
CA ASP A 318 15.47 11.40 10.44
C ASP A 318 16.29 10.98 9.21
N HIS A 319 16.54 9.69 9.00
CA HIS A 319 17.30 9.22 7.85
C HIS A 319 16.50 9.37 6.53
N LEU A 320 17.18 9.80 5.46
CA LEU A 320 16.59 10.12 4.14
C LEU A 320 15.77 8.99 3.49
N VAL A 321 15.98 7.74 3.88
CA VAL A 321 15.20 6.60 3.39
C VAL A 321 13.75 6.66 3.85
N PHE A 322 13.47 7.33 4.96
CA PHE A 322 12.12 7.48 5.50
C PHE A 322 11.46 8.73 4.92
N THR A 323 10.63 8.55 3.91
CA THR A 323 9.77 9.59 3.36
C THR A 323 8.51 9.78 4.22
N THR A 324 7.80 10.89 4.04
CA THR A 324 6.49 11.12 4.70
C THR A 324 5.52 9.96 4.46
N ALA A 325 5.38 9.52 3.21
CA ALA A 325 4.52 8.40 2.82
C ALA A 325 4.92 7.09 3.51
N SER A 326 6.22 6.79 3.51
CA SER A 326 6.79 5.62 4.19
C SER A 326 6.47 5.64 5.70
N LEU A 327 6.68 6.76 6.37
CA LEU A 327 6.41 6.92 7.80
C LEU A 327 4.92 6.78 8.14
N ILE A 328 4.02 7.34 7.33
CA ILE A 328 2.56 7.18 7.49
C ILE A 328 2.16 5.70 7.40
N GLN A 329 2.70 4.96 6.43
CA GLN A 329 2.45 3.53 6.27
C GLN A 329 3.03 2.72 7.43
N ILE A 330 4.24 3.05 7.90
CA ILE A 330 4.91 2.42 9.03
C ILE A 330 4.10 2.61 10.32
N PHE A 331 3.76 3.85 10.70
CA PHE A 331 2.95 4.10 11.89
C PHE A 331 1.52 3.63 11.74
N GLY A 332 1.03 3.60 10.51
CA GLY A 332 -0.24 2.97 10.16
C GLY A 332 -0.31 1.46 10.45
N ARG A 333 0.79 0.78 10.80
CA ARG A 333 0.79 -0.63 11.25
C ARG A 333 0.28 -0.78 12.68
N ALA A 334 0.48 0.24 13.52
CA ALA A 334 0.03 0.20 14.91
C ALA A 334 -1.50 0.35 15.01
N GLY A 335 -2.11 -0.39 15.93
CA GLY A 335 -3.54 -0.27 16.22
C GLY A 335 -4.46 -0.73 15.09
N ARG A 336 -4.13 -1.78 14.33
CA ARG A 336 -5.00 -2.33 13.26
C ARG A 336 -6.02 -3.36 13.76
N SER A 337 -5.78 -3.95 14.92
CA SER A 337 -6.63 -5.02 15.44
C SER A 337 -7.85 -4.46 16.19
N PHE A 338 -9.02 -5.05 15.98
CA PHE A 338 -10.20 -4.77 16.81
C PHE A 338 -9.97 -5.08 18.29
N LYS A 339 -9.20 -6.13 18.59
CA LYS A 339 -8.87 -6.52 19.98
C LYS A 339 -7.85 -5.58 20.63
N ASP A 340 -7.06 -4.86 19.84
CA ASP A 340 -6.04 -3.91 20.31
C ASP A 340 -5.96 -2.73 19.34
N PRO A 341 -6.97 -1.85 19.37
CA PRO A 341 -7.08 -0.73 18.44
C PRO A 341 -6.15 0.44 18.76
N PHE A 342 -5.58 0.46 19.98
CA PHE A 342 -4.64 1.49 20.42
C PHE A 342 -3.20 1.00 20.27
N GLY A 343 -2.56 1.38 19.16
CA GLY A 343 -1.14 1.11 18.96
C GLY A 343 -0.27 2.29 19.38
N GLU A 344 0.91 2.02 19.94
CA GLU A 344 1.93 3.03 20.19
C GLU A 344 2.96 3.06 19.05
N GLY A 345 3.30 4.28 18.60
CA GLY A 345 4.40 4.55 17.67
C GLY A 345 5.46 5.42 18.32
N THR A 346 6.73 5.11 18.12
CA THR A 346 7.85 5.93 18.60
C THR A 346 8.88 6.14 17.51
N ALA A 347 9.20 7.41 17.23
CA ALA A 347 10.21 7.81 16.27
C ALA A 347 11.44 8.35 17.03
N TYR A 348 12.59 7.70 16.88
CA TYR A 348 13.86 8.20 17.43
C TYR A 348 14.62 8.95 16.34
N ILE A 349 15.05 10.17 16.63
CA ILE A 349 15.78 11.07 15.71
C ILE A 349 17.04 11.65 16.38
N GLN A 350 18.03 12.02 15.57
CA GLN A 350 19.19 12.80 15.99
C GLN A 350 19.02 14.28 15.67
N SER A 351 18.37 14.57 14.54
CA SER A 351 18.13 15.92 14.04
C SER A 351 16.70 16.06 13.54
N PRO A 352 16.15 17.28 13.46
CA PRO A 352 14.82 17.53 12.93
C PRO A 352 14.65 16.95 11.53
N SER A 353 13.49 16.37 11.24
CA SER A 353 13.15 15.77 9.94
C SER A 353 11.85 16.36 9.41
N LYS A 354 11.94 17.01 8.24
CA LYS A 354 10.75 17.54 7.54
C LYS A 354 9.75 16.44 7.23
N ALA A 355 10.23 15.27 6.78
CA ALA A 355 9.38 14.13 6.45
C ALA A 355 8.61 13.60 7.68
N LEU A 356 9.25 13.53 8.85
CA LEU A 356 8.61 13.10 10.08
C LEU A 356 7.60 14.12 10.60
N ASN A 357 7.95 15.41 10.57
CA ASN A 357 7.04 16.48 11.00
C ASN A 357 5.78 16.49 10.12
N GLU A 358 5.94 16.35 8.81
CA GLU A 358 4.82 16.27 7.89
C GLU A 358 3.97 15.00 8.11
N CYS A 359 4.61 13.85 8.41
CA CYS A 359 3.91 12.63 8.78
C CYS A 359 3.03 12.84 10.03
N VAL A 360 3.57 13.44 11.08
CA VAL A 360 2.82 13.75 12.31
C VAL A 360 1.64 14.66 12.00
N ARG A 361 1.86 15.74 11.23
CA ARG A 361 0.83 16.70 10.84
C ARG A 361 -0.31 16.03 10.07
N GLN A 362 0.02 15.20 9.09
CA GLN A 362 -0.99 14.50 8.28
C GLN A 362 -1.81 13.49 9.09
N ILE A 363 -1.17 12.72 9.98
CA ILE A 363 -1.90 11.78 10.84
C ILE A 363 -2.82 12.54 11.81
N GLN A 364 -2.37 13.65 12.39
CA GLN A 364 -3.20 14.52 13.22
C GLN A 364 -4.37 15.10 12.44
N HIS A 365 -4.13 15.59 11.23
CA HIS A 365 -5.20 16.08 10.34
C HIS A 365 -6.26 15.01 10.06
N MET A 366 -5.85 13.78 9.71
CA MET A 366 -6.77 12.67 9.48
C MET A 366 -7.61 12.36 10.73
N ASN A 367 -7.01 12.38 11.93
CA ASN A 367 -7.72 12.17 13.18
C ASN A 367 -8.73 13.30 13.44
N ASN A 368 -8.36 14.56 13.22
CA ASN A 368 -9.23 15.72 13.43
C ASN A 368 -10.42 15.70 12.48
N VAL A 369 -10.18 15.50 11.17
CA VAL A 369 -11.25 15.44 10.16
C VAL A 369 -12.20 14.26 10.41
N SER A 370 -11.69 13.14 10.89
CA SER A 370 -12.50 11.98 11.22
C SER A 370 -13.29 12.14 12.53
N GLY A 371 -13.07 13.18 13.34
CA GLY A 371 -13.70 13.37 14.65
C GLY A 371 -13.33 12.30 15.67
N VAL A 372 -12.19 11.62 15.48
CA VAL A 372 -11.73 10.55 16.37
C VAL A 372 -10.57 11.06 17.22
N HIS A 373 -10.85 11.34 18.48
CA HIS A 373 -9.87 11.82 19.45
C HIS A 373 -9.44 10.72 20.42
N LYS A 374 -8.21 10.82 20.97
CA LYS A 374 -7.84 10.05 22.16
C LYS A 374 -8.58 10.64 23.35
N ASN A 375 -9.53 9.90 23.92
CA ASN A 375 -10.00 10.16 25.28
C ASN A 375 -8.88 9.76 26.25
#